data_069441a8e52775a471e882d56ac628cd
#
_entry.id   069441a8e52775a471e882d56ac628cd
#
_cell.length_a   1.000
_cell.length_b   1.000
_cell.length_c   1.000
_cell.angle_alpha   90.00
_cell.angle_beta   90.00
_cell.angle_gamma   90.00
#
_symmetry.space_group_name_H-M   'P 1'
#
loop_
_entity.id
_entity.type
_entity.pdbx_description
1 polymer ?
#
loop_
_entity_poly.entity_id
_entity_poly.type
_entity_poly.pdbx_seq_one_letter_code
_entity_poly.pdbx_strand_id
1 'polypeptide(L)'
;MPPSFVIAGAPRAGTTWLYRNLEGHPDVFLTPNKEPRFYAVQESEPLAFSGPGDERWLSHLVQDRADYEALYEGARQGQLRGEASSDYLYRSRTAADRLHREVPEAQLIFILRDPARRAYSNWLQHVQHGREPLSFAEALDAEEERIERGWAWWWHYARRGCYAEQLEPFLDAFPREQVLILLHDDLRRDPRQLLARVCRFLGIEPLAGERAEQRHNQSLVPRSPAHARVRRLVRPTAAASAAVLPKGVEARLRRWFQGKTLGPTISDADYRRLRRGYSRDSKRLAEMTGLDLSAWLA
;
A
#
# COMPACT_ATOMS: atom_id res chain seq x y z
N MET A 1 4.19 23.80 -0.72
CA MET A 1 5.59 23.38 -1.02
C MET A 1 5.58 21.92 -1.47
N PRO A 2 6.20 21.56 -2.60
CA PRO A 2 6.10 20.20 -3.18
C PRO A 2 6.94 19.16 -2.43
N PRO A 3 6.68 17.84 -2.60
CA PRO A 3 7.49 16.79 -2.04
C PRO A 3 8.88 16.72 -2.68
N SER A 4 9.91 16.39 -1.87
CA SER A 4 11.26 16.07 -2.34
C SER A 4 11.37 14.59 -2.71
N PHE A 5 10.57 13.74 -2.08
CA PHE A 5 10.50 12.31 -2.40
C PHE A 5 9.10 11.74 -2.18
N VAL A 6 8.81 10.63 -2.86
CA VAL A 6 7.52 9.94 -2.81
C VAL A 6 7.72 8.44 -2.66
N ILE A 7 7.07 7.82 -1.68
CA ILE A 7 6.94 6.36 -1.60
C ILE A 7 5.72 5.96 -2.43
N ALA A 8 5.95 5.67 -3.71
CA ALA A 8 4.91 5.59 -4.74
C ALA A 8 4.27 4.21 -4.92
N GLY A 9 4.75 3.17 -4.26
CA GLY A 9 4.18 1.81 -4.40
C GLY A 9 5.09 0.72 -3.84
N ALA A 10 4.64 -0.52 -3.89
CA ALA A 10 3.31 -1.00 -4.23
C ALA A 10 2.46 -1.18 -2.96
N PRO A 11 1.14 -1.13 -3.06
CA PRO A 11 0.30 -1.40 -1.90
C PRO A 11 0.51 -2.85 -1.43
N ARG A 12 0.54 -3.06 -0.11
CA ARG A 12 0.78 -4.36 0.53
C ARG A 12 2.21 -4.93 0.37
N ALA A 13 3.16 -4.09 -0.02
CA ALA A 13 4.55 -4.47 -0.21
C ALA A 13 5.52 -3.93 0.86
N GLY A 14 5.06 -3.19 1.86
CA GLY A 14 5.93 -2.68 2.93
C GLY A 14 6.04 -1.16 3.00
N THR A 15 5.31 -0.40 2.19
CA THR A 15 5.33 1.08 2.19
C THR A 15 5.00 1.70 3.55
N THR A 16 4.12 1.06 4.35
CA THR A 16 3.81 1.53 5.71
C THR A 16 4.99 1.33 6.66
N TRP A 17 5.74 0.23 6.50
CA TRP A 17 6.94 0.01 7.28
C TRP A 17 7.99 1.10 6.97
N LEU A 18 8.22 1.38 5.69
CA LEU A 18 9.17 2.41 5.28
C LEU A 18 8.74 3.80 5.78
N TYR A 19 7.47 4.17 5.59
CA TYR A 19 6.92 5.42 6.10
C TYR A 19 7.18 5.58 7.60
N ARG A 20 6.88 4.56 8.41
CA ARG A 20 7.07 4.60 9.86
C ARG A 20 8.52 4.67 10.31
N ASN A 21 9.44 4.11 9.54
CA ASN A 21 10.87 4.18 9.86
C ASN A 21 11.51 5.51 9.45
N LEU A 22 10.97 6.19 8.44
CA LEU A 22 11.36 7.55 8.08
C LEU A 22 10.66 8.61 8.95
N GLU A 23 9.49 8.28 9.53
CA GLU A 23 8.76 9.15 10.44
C GLU A 23 9.60 9.42 11.71
N GLY A 24 9.89 10.68 11.97
CA GLY A 24 10.73 11.09 13.12
C GLY A 24 12.22 11.13 12.82
N HIS A 25 12.63 10.93 11.56
CA HIS A 25 13.99 11.25 11.14
C HIS A 25 14.19 12.78 11.18
N PRO A 26 15.28 13.31 11.77
CA PRO A 26 15.48 14.76 11.93
C PRO A 26 15.49 15.50 10.60
N ASP A 27 16.04 14.89 9.54
CA ASP A 27 16.17 15.48 8.20
C ASP A 27 14.96 15.20 7.29
N VAL A 28 13.92 14.53 7.80
CA VAL A 28 12.73 14.16 7.01
C VAL A 28 11.47 14.73 7.66
N PHE A 29 10.63 15.30 6.84
CA PHE A 29 9.24 15.58 7.17
C PHE A 29 8.34 14.71 6.28
N LEU A 30 7.49 13.92 6.90
CA LEU A 30 6.44 13.16 6.19
C LEU A 30 5.08 13.79 6.44
N THR A 31 4.26 13.86 5.40
CA THR A 31 2.87 14.33 5.55
C THR A 31 2.15 13.52 6.63
N PRO A 32 1.41 14.15 7.56
CA PRO A 32 0.71 13.43 8.63
C PRO A 32 -0.37 12.48 8.10
N ASN A 33 -0.91 12.78 6.93
CA ASN A 33 -1.86 11.94 6.23
C ASN A 33 -1.11 11.00 5.27
N LYS A 34 -0.96 9.72 5.67
CA LYS A 34 -0.47 8.68 4.75
C LYS A 34 -1.55 8.39 3.71
N GLU A 35 -1.15 8.23 2.44
CA GLU A 35 -2.01 8.01 1.29
C GLU A 35 -2.89 9.23 0.92
N PRO A 36 -2.32 10.46 0.78
CA PRO A 36 -3.09 11.59 0.26
C PRO A 36 -3.56 11.36 -1.18
N ARG A 37 -2.80 10.60 -2.00
CA ARG A 37 -3.13 10.19 -3.37
C ARG A 37 -3.36 11.34 -4.34
N PHE A 38 -2.87 12.52 -4.06
CA PHE A 38 -3.09 13.73 -4.83
C PHE A 38 -2.71 13.57 -6.32
N TYR A 39 -1.59 12.91 -6.61
CA TYR A 39 -1.14 12.67 -8.00
C TYR A 39 -1.78 11.45 -8.67
N ALA A 40 -2.61 10.65 -7.95
CA ALA A 40 -3.26 9.48 -8.54
C ALA A 40 -4.42 9.82 -9.47
N VAL A 41 -4.91 11.05 -9.44
CA VAL A 41 -6.08 11.53 -10.18
C VAL A 41 -5.75 12.83 -10.91
N GLN A 42 -6.45 13.13 -12.01
CA GLN A 42 -6.38 14.45 -12.63
C GLN A 42 -7.23 15.43 -11.80
N GLU A 43 -6.83 16.71 -11.78
CA GLU A 43 -7.56 17.76 -11.04
C GLU A 43 -9.02 17.92 -11.50
N SER A 44 -9.31 17.64 -12.77
CA SER A 44 -10.65 17.70 -13.35
C SER A 44 -11.34 16.34 -13.51
N GLU A 45 -10.74 15.25 -13.04
CA GLU A 45 -11.30 13.91 -13.20
C GLU A 45 -12.48 13.70 -12.23
N PRO A 46 -13.70 13.54 -12.72
CA PRO A 46 -14.81 13.21 -11.86
C PRO A 46 -14.64 11.77 -11.38
N LEU A 47 -14.32 11.60 -10.11
CA LEU A 47 -14.19 10.29 -9.50
C LEU A 47 -15.56 9.80 -9.03
N ALA A 48 -16.12 8.86 -9.77
CA ALA A 48 -17.33 8.14 -9.37
C ALA A 48 -17.04 6.65 -9.34
N PHE A 49 -17.07 6.06 -8.15
CA PHE A 49 -16.91 4.62 -7.98
C PHE A 49 -18.18 4.01 -7.41
N SER A 50 -18.49 2.78 -7.81
CA SER A 50 -19.74 2.10 -7.48
C SER A 50 -19.58 0.91 -6.53
N GLY A 51 -18.36 0.62 -6.10
CA GLY A 51 -18.06 -0.52 -5.25
C GLY A 51 -18.40 -0.31 -3.77
N PRO A 52 -18.56 -1.38 -2.99
CA PRO A 52 -18.91 -1.29 -1.58
C PRO A 52 -17.86 -0.53 -0.76
N GLY A 53 -18.25 0.64 -0.20
CA GLY A 53 -17.39 1.47 0.62
C GLY A 53 -16.45 2.39 -0.15
N ASP A 54 -16.62 2.52 -1.46
CA ASP A 54 -15.81 3.37 -2.32
C ASP A 54 -16.01 4.86 -2.01
N GLU A 55 -17.23 5.29 -1.65
CA GLU A 55 -17.49 6.66 -1.19
C GLU A 55 -16.61 7.06 -0.01
N ARG A 56 -16.51 6.17 0.99
CA ARG A 56 -15.65 6.41 2.15
C ARG A 56 -14.16 6.41 1.77
N TRP A 57 -13.77 5.62 0.79
CA TRP A 57 -12.40 5.59 0.31
C TRP A 57 -12.07 6.88 -0.44
N LEU A 58 -12.99 7.39 -1.26
CA LEU A 58 -12.89 8.68 -1.94
C LEU A 58 -12.74 9.84 -0.97
N SER A 59 -13.47 9.84 0.16
CA SER A 59 -13.39 10.91 1.17
C SER A 59 -12.00 11.05 1.82
N HIS A 60 -11.09 10.13 1.58
CA HIS A 60 -9.69 10.21 2.05
C HIS A 60 -8.71 10.69 0.98
N LEU A 61 -9.16 10.91 -0.27
CA LEU A 61 -8.34 11.51 -1.29
C LEU A 61 -8.24 13.02 -1.08
N VAL A 62 -7.03 13.53 -1.18
CA VAL A 62 -6.80 14.97 -1.25
C VAL A 62 -6.85 15.34 -2.74
N GLN A 63 -7.85 16.13 -3.13
CA GLN A 63 -8.05 16.54 -4.53
C GLN A 63 -7.68 18.00 -4.76
N ASP A 64 -7.85 18.83 -3.75
CA ASP A 64 -7.51 20.24 -3.80
C ASP A 64 -6.01 20.47 -3.58
N ARG A 65 -5.43 21.37 -4.36
CA ARG A 65 -4.00 21.71 -4.30
C ARG A 65 -3.62 22.38 -3.00
N ALA A 66 -4.46 23.32 -2.52
CA ALA A 66 -4.16 24.03 -1.29
C ALA A 66 -4.20 23.10 -0.08
N ASP A 67 -5.17 22.16 -0.06
CA ASP A 67 -5.24 21.11 0.97
C ASP A 67 -4.01 20.18 0.91
N TYR A 68 -3.54 19.85 -0.29
CA TYR A 68 -2.32 19.04 -0.47
C TYR A 68 -1.07 19.77 0.01
N GLU A 69 -0.91 21.03 -0.34
CA GLU A 69 0.23 21.84 0.09
C GLU A 69 0.22 22.10 1.60
N ALA A 70 -0.95 22.25 2.20
CA ALA A 70 -1.12 22.40 3.65
C ALA A 70 -0.59 21.19 4.44
N LEU A 71 -0.53 19.99 3.83
CA LEU A 71 0.07 18.82 4.47
C LEU A 71 1.55 19.00 4.80
N TYR A 72 2.22 19.97 4.18
CA TYR A 72 3.66 20.23 4.35
C TYR A 72 3.97 21.46 5.23
N GLU A 73 2.98 22.16 5.77
CA GLU A 73 3.19 23.38 6.58
C GLU A 73 4.04 23.16 7.83
N GLY A 74 4.04 21.92 8.37
CA GLY A 74 4.89 21.55 9.51
C GLY A 74 6.35 21.28 9.19
N ALA A 75 6.75 21.29 7.90
CA ALA A 75 8.12 21.03 7.49
C ALA A 75 9.07 22.18 7.84
N ARG A 76 10.17 21.85 8.49
CA ARG A 76 11.23 22.82 8.80
C ARG A 76 12.13 23.04 7.58
N GLN A 77 12.78 24.20 7.54
CA GLN A 77 13.79 24.48 6.52
C GLN A 77 14.91 23.43 6.57
N GLY A 78 15.31 22.93 5.40
CA GLY A 78 16.35 21.92 5.25
C GLY A 78 15.85 20.46 5.37
N GLN A 79 14.62 20.20 5.82
CA GLN A 79 14.08 18.85 5.80
C GLN A 79 13.66 18.42 4.41
N LEU A 80 13.94 17.15 4.05
CA LEU A 80 13.32 16.50 2.90
C LEU A 80 11.83 16.27 3.17
N ARG A 81 11.00 16.73 2.26
CA ARG A 81 9.55 16.59 2.35
C ARG A 81 9.11 15.34 1.60
N GLY A 82 8.46 14.43 2.31
CA GLY A 82 8.02 13.16 1.74
C GLY A 82 6.53 12.88 1.95
N GLU A 83 5.99 12.08 1.06
CA GLU A 83 4.69 11.44 1.22
C GLU A 83 4.76 9.95 0.85
N ALA A 84 3.69 9.21 1.20
CA ALA A 84 3.53 7.82 0.80
C ALA A 84 2.13 7.57 0.26
N SER A 85 2.02 7.42 -1.04
CA SER A 85 0.78 7.08 -1.77
C SER A 85 1.04 5.88 -2.67
N SER A 86 0.80 4.70 -2.12
CA SER A 86 1.11 3.45 -2.81
C SER A 86 0.27 3.18 -4.08
N ASP A 87 -0.81 3.92 -4.24
CA ASP A 87 -1.70 3.84 -5.40
C ASP A 87 -1.12 4.54 -6.65
N TYR A 88 -0.07 5.36 -6.51
CA TYR A 88 0.60 5.99 -7.67
C TYR A 88 1.14 4.96 -8.65
N LEU A 89 1.72 3.86 -8.15
CA LEU A 89 2.18 2.79 -9.02
C LEU A 89 1.06 2.24 -9.91
N TYR A 90 -0.14 2.05 -9.37
CA TYR A 90 -1.26 1.55 -10.16
C TYR A 90 -1.85 2.58 -11.11
N ARG A 91 -1.89 3.84 -10.71
CA ARG A 91 -2.32 4.99 -11.52
C ARG A 91 -1.15 5.60 -12.29
N SER A 92 -0.23 4.76 -12.73
CA SER A 92 1.11 5.12 -13.16
C SER A 92 1.16 6.22 -14.24
N ARG A 93 0.35 6.13 -15.30
CA ARG A 93 0.34 7.14 -16.35
C ARG A 93 -0.01 8.53 -15.81
N THR A 94 -1.11 8.63 -15.05
CA THR A 94 -1.55 9.87 -14.41
C THR A 94 -0.52 10.37 -13.40
N ALA A 95 -0.04 9.46 -12.53
CA ALA A 95 0.87 9.85 -11.45
C ALA A 95 2.26 10.24 -11.98
N ALA A 96 2.81 9.52 -12.94
CA ALA A 96 4.12 9.82 -13.51
C ALA A 96 4.10 11.17 -14.26
N ASP A 97 3.08 11.39 -15.09
CA ASP A 97 2.90 12.64 -15.84
C ASP A 97 2.78 13.85 -14.89
N ARG A 98 1.91 13.74 -13.88
CA ARG A 98 1.71 14.84 -12.92
C ARG A 98 2.95 15.09 -12.06
N LEU A 99 3.57 14.04 -11.53
CA LEU A 99 4.78 14.18 -10.72
C LEU A 99 5.92 14.77 -11.54
N HIS A 100 6.13 14.30 -12.76
CA HIS A 100 7.18 14.87 -13.63
C HIS A 100 6.94 16.33 -13.96
N ARG A 101 5.70 16.71 -14.28
CA ARG A 101 5.35 18.10 -14.59
C ARG A 101 5.47 19.04 -13.37
N GLU A 102 5.06 18.58 -12.19
CA GLU A 102 4.88 19.43 -11.03
C GLU A 102 6.08 19.37 -10.06
N VAL A 103 6.79 18.24 -10.01
CA VAL A 103 7.93 18.00 -9.11
C VAL A 103 9.03 17.16 -9.78
N PRO A 104 9.60 17.62 -10.92
CA PRO A 104 10.54 16.85 -11.75
C PRO A 104 11.79 16.38 -10.98
N GLU A 105 12.15 17.06 -9.90
CA GLU A 105 13.31 16.71 -9.07
C GLU A 105 12.99 15.70 -7.93
N ALA A 106 11.73 15.26 -7.84
CA ALA A 106 11.33 14.34 -6.78
C ALA A 106 11.99 12.96 -6.94
N GLN A 107 12.44 12.40 -5.83
CA GLN A 107 12.93 11.02 -5.76
C GLN A 107 11.78 10.05 -5.52
N LEU A 108 11.70 8.97 -6.30
CA LEU A 108 10.61 8.00 -6.24
C LEU A 108 11.10 6.67 -5.66
N ILE A 109 10.35 6.15 -4.69
CA ILE A 109 10.68 4.88 -4.02
C ILE A 109 9.55 3.89 -4.24
N PHE A 110 9.87 2.74 -4.80
CA PHE A 110 8.97 1.63 -4.98
C PHE A 110 9.47 0.41 -4.19
N ILE A 111 8.60 -0.23 -3.44
CA ILE A 111 8.85 -1.54 -2.83
C ILE A 111 7.91 -2.52 -3.50
N LEU A 112 8.44 -3.52 -4.19
CA LEU A 112 7.67 -4.54 -4.88
C LEU A 112 7.65 -5.82 -4.07
N ARG A 113 6.59 -6.56 -4.18
CA ARG A 113 6.40 -7.87 -3.53
C ARG A 113 5.96 -8.87 -4.57
N ASP A 114 6.29 -10.16 -4.37
CA ASP A 114 5.68 -11.24 -5.16
C ASP A 114 4.21 -10.91 -5.46
N PRO A 115 3.83 -10.73 -6.73
CA PRO A 115 2.54 -10.16 -7.10
C PRO A 115 1.36 -11.03 -6.67
N ALA A 116 1.51 -12.36 -6.64
CA ALA A 116 0.49 -13.28 -6.16
C ALA A 116 0.27 -13.13 -4.65
N ARG A 117 1.35 -13.05 -3.87
CA ARG A 117 1.29 -12.81 -2.42
C ARG A 117 0.78 -11.41 -2.09
N ARG A 118 1.06 -10.41 -2.93
CA ARG A 118 0.52 -9.07 -2.81
C ARG A 118 -0.99 -9.06 -3.04
N ALA A 119 -1.46 -9.69 -4.12
CA ALA A 119 -2.89 -9.80 -4.45
C ALA A 119 -3.66 -10.46 -3.29
N TYR A 120 -3.17 -11.57 -2.79
CA TYR A 120 -3.74 -12.26 -1.63
C TYR A 120 -3.77 -11.37 -0.38
N SER A 121 -2.69 -10.64 -0.11
CA SER A 121 -2.63 -9.71 1.03
C SER A 121 -3.63 -8.55 0.90
N ASN A 122 -3.93 -8.11 -0.32
CA ASN A 122 -4.93 -7.08 -0.59
C ASN A 122 -6.35 -7.60 -0.32
N TRP A 123 -6.70 -8.77 -0.90
CA TRP A 123 -7.96 -9.45 -0.64
C TRP A 123 -8.16 -9.67 0.87
N LEU A 124 -7.15 -10.21 1.55
CA LEU A 124 -7.20 -10.49 2.98
C LEU A 124 -7.48 -9.22 3.80
N GLN A 125 -6.96 -8.07 3.39
CA GLN A 125 -7.27 -6.79 4.02
C GLN A 125 -8.76 -6.45 3.89
N HIS A 126 -9.37 -6.68 2.72
CA HIS A 126 -10.80 -6.44 2.52
C HIS A 126 -11.66 -7.38 3.36
N VAL A 127 -11.28 -8.66 3.43
CA VAL A 127 -11.92 -9.64 4.34
C VAL A 127 -11.82 -9.21 5.80
N GLN A 128 -10.65 -8.75 6.25
CA GLN A 128 -10.44 -8.26 7.61
C GLN A 128 -11.33 -7.07 7.97
N HIS A 129 -11.65 -6.23 7.02
CA HIS A 129 -12.54 -5.10 7.20
C HIS A 129 -14.03 -5.45 6.96
N GLY A 130 -14.33 -6.72 6.66
CA GLY A 130 -15.70 -7.19 6.41
C GLY A 130 -16.30 -6.65 5.11
N ARG A 131 -15.46 -6.26 4.15
CA ARG A 131 -15.89 -5.71 2.86
C ARG A 131 -16.03 -6.79 1.80
N GLU A 132 -15.10 -7.77 1.77
CA GLU A 132 -15.05 -8.84 0.78
C GLU A 132 -15.76 -10.09 1.30
N PRO A 133 -16.90 -10.48 0.71
CA PRO A 133 -17.62 -11.69 1.07
C PRO A 133 -17.15 -12.94 0.29
N LEU A 134 -16.48 -12.75 -0.86
CA LEU A 134 -16.05 -13.83 -1.74
C LEU A 134 -14.76 -14.47 -1.24
N SER A 135 -14.57 -15.75 -1.54
CA SER A 135 -13.28 -16.41 -1.44
C SER A 135 -12.26 -15.72 -2.35
N PHE A 136 -10.96 -15.99 -2.16
CA PHE A 136 -9.94 -15.37 -2.99
C PHE A 136 -10.07 -15.73 -4.47
N ALA A 137 -10.34 -17.01 -4.77
CA ALA A 137 -10.54 -17.46 -6.14
C ALA A 137 -11.74 -16.78 -6.81
N GLU A 138 -12.90 -16.75 -6.13
CA GLU A 138 -14.10 -16.07 -6.64
C GLU A 138 -13.88 -14.55 -6.80
N ALA A 139 -13.13 -13.94 -5.90
CA ALA A 139 -12.82 -12.51 -5.97
C ALA A 139 -11.88 -12.17 -7.15
N LEU A 140 -10.97 -13.10 -7.51
CA LEU A 140 -10.15 -12.97 -8.72
C LEU A 140 -10.98 -13.14 -9.99
N ASP A 141 -11.95 -14.06 -9.99
CA ASP A 141 -12.85 -14.28 -11.13
C ASP A 141 -13.80 -13.09 -11.35
N ALA A 142 -14.21 -12.43 -10.26
CA ALA A 142 -15.08 -11.25 -10.30
C ALA A 142 -14.34 -9.93 -10.62
N GLU A 143 -13.00 -9.93 -10.70
CA GLU A 143 -12.25 -8.68 -10.79
C GLU A 143 -12.54 -7.87 -12.06
N GLU A 144 -12.62 -8.54 -13.22
CA GLU A 144 -12.89 -7.84 -14.50
C GLU A 144 -14.29 -7.20 -14.50
N GLU A 145 -15.32 -7.94 -14.07
CA GLU A 145 -16.67 -7.39 -13.91
C GLU A 145 -16.69 -6.18 -12.95
N ARG A 146 -15.92 -6.23 -11.85
CA ARG A 146 -15.82 -5.11 -10.91
C ARG A 146 -15.17 -3.88 -11.55
N ILE A 147 -14.15 -4.08 -12.38
CA ILE A 147 -13.50 -3.01 -13.15
C ILE A 147 -14.49 -2.38 -14.13
N GLU A 148 -15.20 -3.19 -14.92
CA GLU A 148 -16.20 -2.74 -15.88
C GLU A 148 -17.35 -1.98 -15.22
N ARG A 149 -17.73 -2.38 -14.01
CA ARG A 149 -18.74 -1.72 -13.18
C ARG A 149 -18.23 -0.47 -12.49
N GLY A 150 -16.98 -0.08 -12.68
CA GLY A 150 -16.40 1.12 -12.11
C GLY A 150 -16.15 1.04 -10.59
N TRP A 151 -15.80 -0.14 -10.06
CA TRP A 151 -15.34 -0.23 -8.68
C TRP A 151 -13.95 0.39 -8.56
N ALA A 152 -13.67 1.01 -7.41
CA ALA A 152 -12.40 1.66 -7.17
C ALA A 152 -11.22 0.66 -7.25
N TRP A 153 -10.08 1.15 -7.67
CA TRP A 153 -8.89 0.32 -7.92
C TRP A 153 -8.36 -0.45 -6.70
N TRP A 154 -8.75 -0.14 -5.50
CA TRP A 154 -8.38 -0.94 -4.33
C TRP A 154 -8.99 -2.35 -4.35
N TRP A 155 -10.03 -2.59 -5.18
CA TRP A 155 -10.64 -3.89 -5.43
C TRP A 155 -9.94 -4.71 -6.53
N HIS A 156 -8.98 -4.11 -7.24
CA HIS A 156 -8.27 -4.77 -8.33
C HIS A 156 -7.12 -5.60 -7.76
N TYR A 157 -7.43 -6.87 -7.42
CA TYR A 157 -6.46 -7.73 -6.71
C TYR A 157 -5.33 -8.20 -7.62
N ALA A 158 -5.63 -8.76 -8.78
CA ALA A 158 -4.61 -9.25 -9.70
C ALA A 158 -3.97 -8.11 -10.50
N ARG A 159 -4.75 -7.22 -11.09
CA ARG A 159 -4.27 -6.20 -12.02
C ARG A 159 -3.18 -5.29 -11.44
N ARG A 160 -3.27 -5.00 -10.16
CA ARG A 160 -2.23 -4.21 -9.45
C ARG A 160 -0.90 -4.94 -9.26
N GLY A 161 -0.77 -6.18 -9.71
CA GLY A 161 0.46 -6.97 -9.69
C GLY A 161 1.24 -6.94 -11.00
N CYS A 162 0.73 -6.32 -12.06
CA CYS A 162 1.41 -6.13 -13.35
C CYS A 162 2.39 -4.95 -13.23
N TYR A 163 3.55 -5.20 -12.62
CA TYR A 163 4.47 -4.12 -12.23
C TYR A 163 5.27 -3.55 -13.40
N ALA A 164 5.60 -4.33 -14.42
CA ALA A 164 6.35 -3.83 -15.58
C ALA A 164 5.56 -2.74 -16.29
N GLU A 165 4.28 -3.01 -16.57
CA GLU A 165 3.37 -2.04 -17.17
C GLU A 165 3.22 -0.76 -16.32
N GLN A 166 3.23 -0.92 -14.99
CA GLN A 166 3.00 0.18 -14.06
C GLN A 166 4.26 1.00 -13.77
N LEU A 167 5.45 0.41 -13.83
CA LEU A 167 6.71 1.13 -13.62
C LEU A 167 7.20 1.86 -14.87
N GLU A 168 6.87 1.35 -16.04
CA GLU A 168 7.33 1.92 -17.31
C GLU A 168 7.10 3.44 -17.42
N PRO A 169 5.90 4.00 -17.14
CA PRO A 169 5.71 5.45 -17.22
C PRO A 169 6.62 6.28 -16.30
N PHE A 170 6.99 5.71 -15.12
CA PHE A 170 7.91 6.37 -14.21
C PHE A 170 9.37 6.30 -14.69
N LEU A 171 9.77 5.16 -15.27
CA LEU A 171 11.11 4.99 -15.81
C LEU A 171 11.33 5.78 -17.10
N ASP A 172 10.26 6.07 -17.84
CA ASP A 172 10.29 6.94 -19.03
C ASP A 172 10.34 8.42 -18.65
N ALA A 173 9.66 8.80 -17.56
CA ALA A 173 9.52 10.20 -17.15
C ALA A 173 10.68 10.70 -16.26
N PHE A 174 11.28 9.83 -15.45
CA PHE A 174 12.30 10.20 -14.46
C PHE A 174 13.66 9.57 -14.75
N PRO A 175 14.76 10.29 -14.55
CA PRO A 175 16.10 9.74 -14.59
C PRO A 175 16.23 8.53 -13.65
N ARG A 176 17.01 7.52 -14.07
CA ARG A 176 17.16 6.26 -13.30
C ARG A 176 17.65 6.50 -11.86
N GLU A 177 18.44 7.54 -11.67
CA GLU A 177 19.02 7.96 -10.41
C GLU A 177 17.97 8.51 -9.43
N GLN A 178 16.82 8.95 -9.94
CA GLN A 178 15.68 9.41 -9.12
C GLN A 178 14.68 8.29 -8.78
N VAL A 179 14.90 7.06 -9.26
CA VAL A 179 13.96 5.94 -9.04
C VAL A 179 14.64 4.80 -8.30
N LEU A 180 14.25 4.58 -7.05
CA LEU A 180 14.69 3.45 -6.24
C LEU A 180 13.64 2.34 -6.23
N ILE A 181 13.99 1.15 -6.70
CA ILE A 181 13.14 -0.02 -6.67
C ILE A 181 13.72 -1.04 -5.70
N LEU A 182 12.91 -1.48 -4.74
CA LEU A 182 13.27 -2.39 -3.66
C LEU A 182 12.35 -3.60 -3.67
N LEU A 183 12.82 -4.72 -3.14
CA LEU A 183 12.01 -5.94 -2.97
C LEU A 183 11.57 -6.11 -1.52
N HIS A 184 10.32 -6.49 -1.31
CA HIS A 184 9.79 -6.84 0.00
C HIS A 184 10.54 -8.03 0.65
N ASP A 185 11.13 -8.88 -0.17
CA ASP A 185 11.92 -10.02 0.34
C ASP A 185 13.23 -9.54 0.95
N ASP A 186 13.84 -8.46 0.44
CA ASP A 186 14.98 -7.79 1.08
C ASP A 186 14.55 -7.16 2.41
N LEU A 187 13.38 -6.55 2.46
CA LEU A 187 12.81 -6.05 3.72
C LEU A 187 12.64 -7.15 4.77
N ARG A 188 12.28 -8.37 4.34
CA ARG A 188 12.15 -9.52 5.25
C ARG A 188 13.49 -10.11 5.67
N ARG A 189 14.48 -10.07 4.80
CA ARG A 189 15.81 -10.62 5.03
C ARG A 189 16.64 -9.71 5.93
N ASP A 190 16.73 -8.43 5.58
CA ASP A 190 17.49 -7.44 6.34
C ASP A 190 16.82 -6.05 6.25
N PRO A 191 15.91 -5.74 7.19
CA PRO A 191 15.25 -4.45 7.26
C PRO A 191 16.21 -3.27 7.42
N ARG A 192 17.32 -3.48 8.16
CA ARG A 192 18.32 -2.41 8.40
C ARG A 192 19.07 -2.07 7.13
N GLN A 193 19.51 -3.07 6.39
CA GLN A 193 20.19 -2.85 5.11
C GLN A 193 19.27 -2.16 4.10
N LEU A 194 17.99 -2.54 4.06
CA LEU A 194 17.01 -1.90 3.17
C LEU A 194 16.82 -0.42 3.56
N LEU A 195 16.68 -0.12 4.85
CA LEU A 195 16.54 1.27 5.31
C LEU A 195 17.80 2.08 5.01
N ALA A 196 18.99 1.52 5.21
CA ALA A 196 20.25 2.17 4.85
C ALA A 196 20.38 2.47 3.35
N ARG A 197 19.85 1.58 2.47
CA ARG A 197 19.77 1.86 1.02
C ARG A 197 18.85 3.05 0.73
N VAL A 198 17.70 3.14 1.42
CA VAL A 198 16.78 4.27 1.27
C VAL A 198 17.43 5.57 1.77
N CYS A 199 18.04 5.56 2.94
CA CYS A 199 18.72 6.75 3.47
C CYS A 199 19.83 7.25 2.52
N ARG A 200 20.66 6.33 2.01
CA ARG A 200 21.69 6.67 1.02
C ARG A 200 21.09 7.27 -0.27
N PHE A 201 20.00 6.70 -0.74
CA PHE A 201 19.29 7.20 -1.92
C PHE A 201 18.74 8.61 -1.71
N LEU A 202 18.22 8.90 -0.51
CA LEU A 202 17.71 10.21 -0.12
C LEU A 202 18.82 11.21 0.28
N GLY A 203 20.08 10.77 0.38
CA GLY A 203 21.19 11.62 0.81
C GLY A 203 21.16 11.99 2.29
N ILE A 204 20.58 11.12 3.14
CA ILE A 204 20.50 11.30 4.60
C ILE A 204 21.22 10.17 5.33
N GLU A 205 21.70 10.45 6.55
CA GLU A 205 22.35 9.42 7.38
C GLU A 205 21.34 8.49 8.04
N PRO A 206 21.55 7.16 8.04
CA PRO A 206 20.68 6.24 8.75
C PRO A 206 20.61 6.55 10.25
N LEU A 207 19.40 6.57 10.82
CA LEU A 207 19.28 6.71 12.28
C LEU A 207 19.90 5.50 12.99
N ALA A 208 20.80 5.78 13.95
CA ALA A 208 21.28 4.76 14.87
C ALA A 208 20.16 4.34 15.83
N GLY A 209 19.74 3.08 15.82
CA GLY A 209 18.78 2.55 16.80
C GLY A 209 17.89 1.41 16.30
N GLU A 210 17.15 0.82 17.24
CA GLU A 210 16.36 -0.43 17.06
C GLU A 210 15.03 -0.28 16.25
N ARG A 211 14.70 0.94 15.75
CA ARG A 211 13.40 1.19 15.09
C ARG A 211 13.16 0.33 13.84
N ALA A 212 14.22 -0.07 13.14
CA ALA A 212 14.13 -0.90 11.93
C ALA A 212 13.54 -2.31 12.18
N GLU A 213 13.43 -2.77 13.41
CA GLU A 213 13.01 -4.14 13.74
C GLU A 213 11.50 -4.31 13.95
N GLN A 214 10.76 -3.22 14.11
CA GLN A 214 9.31 -3.33 14.36
C GLN A 214 8.55 -3.80 13.11
N ARG A 215 8.07 -5.04 13.14
CA ARG A 215 7.15 -5.58 12.13
C ARG A 215 5.80 -4.89 12.24
N HIS A 216 5.57 -3.88 11.42
CA HIS A 216 4.24 -3.29 11.26
C HIS A 216 3.40 -4.13 10.29
N ASN A 217 2.17 -4.47 10.70
CA ASN A 217 1.17 -5.18 9.90
C ASN A 217 1.38 -6.69 9.65
N GLN A 218 1.28 -7.49 10.70
CA GLN A 218 0.90 -8.89 10.52
C GLN A 218 -0.55 -8.97 10.03
N SER A 219 -0.79 -9.69 8.93
CA SER A 219 -2.15 -9.94 8.43
C SER A 219 -2.86 -10.90 9.37
N LEU A 220 -3.57 -10.35 10.36
CA LEU A 220 -4.34 -11.11 11.34
C LEU A 220 -5.79 -11.17 10.89
N VAL A 221 -6.35 -12.34 10.72
CA VAL A 221 -7.75 -12.57 10.30
C VAL A 221 -8.67 -12.94 11.45
N PRO A 222 -9.98 -12.68 11.34
CA PRO A 222 -10.98 -13.27 12.21
C PRO A 222 -10.90 -14.80 12.15
N ARG A 223 -11.08 -15.47 13.29
CA ARG A 223 -10.98 -16.94 13.41
C ARG A 223 -11.94 -17.73 12.51
N SER A 224 -13.04 -17.14 12.07
CA SER A 224 -14.00 -17.75 11.15
C SER A 224 -14.86 -16.70 10.42
N PRO A 225 -15.54 -17.06 9.31
CA PRO A 225 -16.51 -16.20 8.64
C PRO A 225 -17.68 -15.79 9.54
N ALA A 226 -18.13 -16.67 10.42
CA ALA A 226 -19.16 -16.38 11.43
C ALA A 226 -18.67 -15.32 12.42
N HIS A 227 -17.41 -15.38 12.85
CA HIS A 227 -16.77 -14.39 13.71
C HIS A 227 -16.66 -13.02 13.01
N ALA A 228 -16.37 -13.01 11.71
CA ALA A 228 -16.35 -11.78 10.90
C ALA A 228 -17.76 -11.13 10.78
N ARG A 229 -18.82 -11.94 10.57
CA ARG A 229 -20.22 -11.49 10.52
C ARG A 229 -20.67 -10.89 11.87
N VAL A 230 -20.43 -11.58 12.97
CA VAL A 230 -20.77 -11.09 14.31
C VAL A 230 -20.04 -9.79 14.60
N ARG A 231 -18.76 -9.69 14.28
CA ARG A 231 -17.96 -8.47 14.44
C ARG A 231 -18.52 -7.28 13.64
N ARG A 232 -19.05 -7.53 12.44
CA ARG A 232 -19.68 -6.48 11.61
C ARG A 232 -20.97 -5.96 12.24
N LEU A 233 -21.78 -6.84 12.83
CA LEU A 233 -23.06 -6.49 13.47
C LEU A 233 -22.88 -5.76 14.80
N VAL A 234 -21.85 -6.10 15.56
CA VAL A 234 -21.64 -5.62 16.95
C VAL A 234 -20.73 -4.38 17.00
N ARG A 235 -19.97 -4.09 15.95
CA ARG A 235 -19.01 -2.97 15.95
C ARG A 235 -19.63 -1.58 16.13
N PRO A 236 -20.82 -1.24 15.57
CA PRO A 236 -21.48 0.04 15.84
C PRO A 236 -21.96 0.18 17.29
N THR A 237 -22.40 -0.93 17.89
CA THR A 237 -22.97 -0.95 19.26
C THR A 237 -21.87 -1.05 20.32
N ALA A 238 -20.75 -1.71 20.06
CA ALA A 238 -19.65 -1.85 21.02
C ALA A 238 -18.92 -0.53 21.31
N ALA A 239 -18.88 0.40 20.36
CA ALA A 239 -18.34 1.75 20.58
C ALA A 239 -19.25 2.59 21.50
N ALA A 240 -20.57 2.36 21.44
CA ALA A 240 -21.56 3.05 22.28
C ALA A 240 -21.76 2.38 23.64
N SER A 241 -21.48 1.07 23.76
CA SER A 241 -21.75 0.25 24.97
C SER A 241 -20.53 0.07 25.87
N ALA A 242 -19.34 0.53 25.46
CA ALA A 242 -18.12 0.39 26.26
C ALA A 242 -18.18 1.08 27.64
N ALA A 243 -19.13 1.99 27.81
CA ALA A 243 -19.34 2.73 29.06
C ALA A 243 -20.19 1.97 30.13
N VAL A 244 -20.80 0.82 29.79
CA VAL A 244 -21.82 0.16 30.65
C VAL A 244 -21.44 -1.27 31.04
N LEU A 245 -20.37 -1.87 30.49
CA LEU A 245 -20.03 -3.25 30.78
C LEU A 245 -19.04 -3.39 31.93
N PRO A 246 -19.20 -4.41 32.83
CA PRO A 246 -18.21 -4.71 33.87
C PRO A 246 -16.83 -4.95 33.25
N LYS A 247 -15.79 -4.39 33.86
CA LYS A 247 -14.38 -4.44 33.36
C LYS A 247 -13.89 -5.85 32.98
N GLY A 248 -14.37 -6.90 33.62
CA GLY A 248 -14.04 -8.31 33.32
C GLY A 248 -14.68 -8.82 32.01
N VAL A 249 -15.92 -8.39 31.72
CA VAL A 249 -16.66 -8.76 30.51
C VAL A 249 -16.09 -8.03 29.31
N GLU A 250 -15.76 -6.75 29.48
CA GLU A 250 -15.09 -5.93 28.45
C GLU A 250 -13.75 -6.56 28.04
N ALA A 251 -12.90 -6.95 28.98
CA ALA A 251 -11.60 -7.57 28.70
C ALA A 251 -11.74 -8.93 28.01
N ARG A 252 -12.81 -9.69 28.31
CA ARG A 252 -13.09 -11.00 27.69
C ARG A 252 -13.65 -10.82 26.26
N LEU A 253 -14.56 -9.87 26.07
CA LEU A 253 -15.06 -9.47 24.76
C LEU A 253 -13.94 -8.88 23.91
N ARG A 254 -13.12 -7.98 24.46
CA ARG A 254 -11.97 -7.40 23.77
C ARG A 254 -10.99 -8.50 23.31
N ARG A 255 -10.68 -9.50 24.15
CA ARG A 255 -9.85 -10.67 23.78
C ARG A 255 -10.52 -11.54 22.70
N TRP A 256 -11.84 -11.74 22.81
CA TRP A 256 -12.59 -12.47 21.81
C TRP A 256 -12.64 -11.71 20.46
N PHE A 257 -12.87 -10.41 20.48
CA PHE A 257 -12.81 -9.54 19.31
C PHE A 257 -11.38 -9.37 18.75
N GLN A 258 -10.36 -9.45 19.59
CA GLN A 258 -8.95 -9.40 19.23
C GLN A 258 -8.38 -10.79 18.90
N GLY A 259 -9.16 -11.85 19.05
CA GLY A 259 -8.79 -13.23 18.72
C GLY A 259 -8.43 -13.36 17.24
N LYS A 260 -7.19 -12.99 16.96
CA LYS A 260 -6.59 -12.94 15.63
C LYS A 260 -5.74 -14.20 15.47
N THR A 261 -6.00 -14.98 14.44
CA THR A 261 -5.07 -15.99 13.95
C THR A 261 -4.26 -15.42 12.81
N LEU A 262 -3.06 -15.94 12.61
CA LEU A 262 -2.34 -15.71 11.35
C LEU A 262 -3.30 -16.06 10.23
N GLY A 263 -3.49 -15.13 9.27
CA GLY A 263 -4.37 -15.36 8.14
C GLY A 263 -3.94 -16.62 7.40
N PRO A 264 -4.91 -17.33 6.78
CA PRO A 264 -4.59 -18.45 5.93
C PRO A 264 -3.55 -18.01 4.89
N THR A 265 -2.71 -18.92 4.46
CA THR A 265 -1.80 -18.71 3.33
C THR A 265 -2.59 -18.83 2.03
N ILE A 266 -2.13 -18.17 0.99
CA ILE A 266 -2.66 -18.38 -0.37
C ILE A 266 -2.60 -19.88 -0.71
N SER A 267 -3.65 -20.41 -1.34
CA SER A 267 -3.64 -21.81 -1.79
C SER A 267 -2.59 -22.01 -2.90
N ASP A 268 -2.02 -23.21 -2.98
CA ASP A 268 -1.07 -23.54 -4.06
C ASP A 268 -1.69 -23.40 -5.45
N ALA A 269 -2.98 -23.69 -5.58
CA ALA A 269 -3.71 -23.55 -6.84
C ALA A 269 -3.80 -22.09 -7.28
N ASP A 270 -4.25 -21.19 -6.38
CA ASP A 270 -4.37 -19.76 -6.66
C ASP A 270 -3.00 -19.12 -6.88
N TYR A 271 -2.02 -19.53 -6.10
CA TYR A 271 -0.64 -19.06 -6.25
C TYR A 271 -0.09 -19.40 -7.64
N ARG A 272 -0.20 -20.68 -8.06
CA ARG A 272 0.23 -21.10 -9.39
C ARG A 272 -0.54 -20.44 -10.53
N ARG A 273 -1.87 -20.22 -10.34
CA ARG A 273 -2.71 -19.51 -11.32
C ARG A 273 -2.18 -18.09 -11.53
N LEU A 274 -2.05 -17.31 -10.48
CA LEU A 274 -1.59 -15.92 -10.54
C LEU A 274 -0.16 -15.80 -11.06
N ARG A 275 0.73 -16.69 -10.61
CA ARG A 275 2.10 -16.70 -11.03
C ARG A 275 2.26 -16.94 -12.54
N ARG A 276 1.47 -17.87 -13.10
CA ARG A 276 1.41 -18.05 -14.56
C ARG A 276 0.93 -16.77 -15.26
N GLY A 277 -0.09 -16.12 -14.71
CA GLY A 277 -0.60 -14.86 -15.24
C GLY A 277 0.44 -13.73 -15.23
N TYR A 278 1.27 -13.67 -14.20
CA TYR A 278 2.32 -12.64 -14.08
C TYR A 278 3.64 -12.98 -14.77
N SER A 279 3.82 -14.19 -15.30
CA SER A 279 5.13 -14.65 -15.80
C SER A 279 5.74 -13.72 -16.85
N ARG A 280 4.93 -13.26 -17.82
CA ARG A 280 5.38 -12.32 -18.86
C ARG A 280 5.76 -10.95 -18.29
N ASP A 281 4.91 -10.41 -17.42
CA ASP A 281 5.14 -9.11 -16.77
C ASP A 281 6.38 -9.17 -15.86
N SER A 282 6.54 -10.23 -15.07
CA SER A 282 7.69 -10.39 -14.18
C SER A 282 9.01 -10.54 -14.95
N LYS A 283 9.02 -11.23 -16.10
CA LYS A 283 10.21 -11.30 -16.98
C LYS A 283 10.57 -9.92 -17.51
N ARG A 284 9.58 -9.20 -18.06
CA ARG A 284 9.76 -7.82 -18.53
C ARG A 284 10.27 -6.90 -17.42
N LEU A 285 9.71 -7.03 -16.22
CA LEU A 285 10.16 -6.27 -15.05
C LEU A 285 11.63 -6.53 -14.71
N ALA A 286 12.06 -7.82 -14.72
CA ALA A 286 13.46 -8.17 -14.50
C ALA A 286 14.39 -7.53 -15.56
N GLU A 287 14.00 -7.58 -16.82
CA GLU A 287 14.76 -6.98 -17.94
C GLU A 287 14.86 -5.45 -17.80
N MET A 288 13.75 -4.76 -17.47
CA MET A 288 13.70 -3.30 -17.32
C MET A 288 14.49 -2.78 -16.12
N THR A 289 14.57 -3.58 -15.04
CA THR A 289 15.08 -3.09 -13.75
C THR A 289 16.41 -3.72 -13.32
N GLY A 290 16.79 -4.85 -13.92
CA GLY A 290 17.94 -5.65 -13.50
C GLY A 290 17.74 -6.39 -12.16
N LEU A 291 16.51 -6.46 -11.65
CA LEU A 291 16.20 -7.15 -10.40
C LEU A 291 16.18 -8.67 -10.57
N ASP A 292 16.72 -9.39 -9.60
CA ASP A 292 16.57 -10.85 -9.53
C ASP A 292 15.15 -11.20 -9.04
N LEU A 293 14.30 -11.58 -9.99
CA LEU A 293 12.93 -12.02 -9.75
C LEU A 293 12.75 -13.54 -9.98
N SER A 294 13.84 -14.30 -9.97
CA SER A 294 13.82 -15.76 -10.18
C SER A 294 12.83 -16.47 -9.23
N ALA A 295 12.75 -16.05 -7.97
CA ALA A 295 11.81 -16.58 -6.99
C ALA A 295 10.32 -16.35 -7.36
N TRP A 296 10.02 -15.35 -8.20
CA TRP A 296 8.65 -15.11 -8.68
C TRP A 296 8.34 -15.93 -9.94
N LEU A 297 9.37 -16.40 -10.64
CA LEU A 297 9.27 -17.15 -11.90
C LEU A 297 9.42 -18.66 -11.70
N ALA A 298 10.09 -19.11 -10.63
CA ALA A 298 10.42 -20.52 -10.34
C ALA A 298 9.23 -21.49 -10.02
#